data_bcafbc927e00358c25caddbe863d1806
#
_entry.id   bcafbc927e00358c25caddbe863d1806
#
_cell.length_a   1.000
_cell.length_b   1.000
_cell.length_c   1.000
_cell.angle_alpha   90.00
_cell.angle_beta   90.00
_cell.angle_gamma   90.00
#
_symmetry.space_group_name_H-M   'P 1'
#
loop_
_entity.id
_entity.type
_entity.pdbx_description
1 polymer ?
#
loop_
_entity_poly.entity_id
_entity_poly.type
_entity_poly.pdbx_seq_one_letter_code
_entity_poly.pdbx_strand_id
1 'polypeptide(L)'
;MDDLTILTECALFHGLREAQIREMLPCLSARQSRFRRGQFLLRAGDRVAFAGILLSGEAEVLQEDFWGNRNLLAAVGPGDLFAEAFACAHAVSPVSVLCKTDGSVLYLNVRAVFSPCEKACAQHKALSQNLIRVLAEKNMQLNEKAGFLSQRTTREKLLAYLSAQARRAG
;
A
#
# COMPACT_ATOMS: atom_id res chain seq x y z
N MET A 1 3.05 15.97 13.00
CA MET A 1 3.22 14.60 13.48
C MET A 1 4.59 14.16 13.00
N ASP A 2 5.40 13.55 13.83
CA ASP A 2 6.75 13.12 13.42
C ASP A 2 6.60 11.95 12.43
N ASP A 3 7.36 11.95 11.32
CA ASP A 3 7.26 10.93 10.27
C ASP A 3 7.43 9.50 10.83
N LEU A 4 8.20 9.34 11.91
CA LEU A 4 8.38 8.06 12.59
C LEU A 4 7.13 7.56 13.31
N THR A 5 6.36 8.45 13.92
CA THR A 5 5.07 8.09 14.56
C THR A 5 4.12 7.47 13.54
N ILE A 6 4.03 8.06 12.33
CA ILE A 6 3.21 7.52 11.25
C ILE A 6 3.71 6.13 10.81
N LEU A 7 5.02 5.92 10.78
CA LEU A 7 5.57 4.61 10.43
C LEU A 7 5.24 3.52 11.47
N THR A 8 5.10 3.87 12.77
CA THR A 8 4.66 2.88 13.76
C THR A 8 3.21 2.45 13.58
N GLU A 9 2.37 3.28 12.97
CA GLU A 9 0.98 2.97 12.63
C GLU A 9 0.87 2.16 11.32
N CYS A 10 1.91 2.18 10.48
CA CYS A 10 1.92 1.42 9.24
C CYS A 10 1.96 -0.10 9.52
N ALA A 11 1.06 -0.85 8.88
CA ALA A 11 0.96 -2.30 9.05
C ALA A 11 2.27 -3.05 8.76
N LEU A 12 3.13 -2.52 7.87
CA LEU A 12 4.44 -3.09 7.56
C LEU A 12 5.37 -3.10 8.80
N PHE A 13 5.30 -2.06 9.64
CA PHE A 13 6.14 -1.90 10.82
C PHE A 13 5.44 -2.31 12.12
N HIS A 14 4.30 -2.97 12.02
CA HIS A 14 3.53 -3.40 13.20
C HIS A 14 4.39 -4.17 14.20
N GLY A 15 4.32 -3.77 15.49
CA GLY A 15 5.08 -4.38 16.59
C GLY A 15 6.55 -3.96 16.68
N LEU A 16 7.03 -3.05 15.83
CA LEU A 16 8.36 -2.48 15.91
C LEU A 16 8.33 -1.10 16.60
N ARG A 17 9.34 -0.82 17.41
CA ARG A 17 9.54 0.48 18.06
C ARG A 17 10.21 1.46 17.09
N GLU A 18 10.02 2.76 17.27
CA GLU A 18 10.61 3.81 16.42
C GLU A 18 12.14 3.64 16.21
N ALA A 19 12.87 3.32 17.28
CA ALA A 19 14.32 3.08 17.19
C ALA A 19 14.66 1.93 16.23
N GLN A 20 13.89 0.84 16.29
CA GLN A 20 14.07 -0.32 15.41
C GLN A 20 13.73 0.01 13.96
N ILE A 21 12.64 0.78 13.73
CA ILE A 21 12.27 1.26 12.40
C ILE A 21 13.39 2.13 11.84
N ARG A 22 13.88 3.10 12.61
CA ARG A 22 14.98 4.00 12.19
C ARG A 22 16.23 3.24 11.77
N GLU A 23 16.62 2.20 12.52
CA GLU A 23 17.76 1.35 12.20
C GLU A 23 17.57 0.53 10.91
N MET A 24 16.32 0.22 10.56
CA MET A 24 16.01 -0.58 9.37
C MET A 24 15.87 0.24 8.08
N LEU A 25 15.54 1.52 8.15
CA LEU A 25 15.33 2.36 6.96
C LEU A 25 16.51 2.32 5.98
N PRO A 26 17.78 2.37 6.41
CA PRO A 26 18.92 2.22 5.50
C PRO A 26 18.96 0.87 4.79
N CYS A 27 18.63 -0.23 5.49
CA CYS A 27 18.59 -1.59 4.90
C CYS A 27 17.53 -1.71 3.80
N LEU A 28 16.46 -0.94 3.93
CA LEU A 28 15.35 -0.90 2.95
C LEU A 28 15.60 0.14 1.84
N SER A 29 16.78 0.75 1.78
CA SER A 29 17.08 1.84 0.84
C SER A 29 16.01 2.94 0.87
N ALA A 30 15.53 3.26 2.08
CA ALA A 30 14.43 4.20 2.30
C ALA A 30 14.76 5.59 1.75
N ARG A 31 13.84 6.17 0.99
CA ARG A 31 13.97 7.51 0.42
C ARG A 31 12.69 8.28 0.59
N GLN A 32 12.77 9.43 1.25
CA GLN A 32 11.63 10.33 1.41
C GLN A 32 11.57 11.31 0.24
N SER A 33 10.36 11.60 -0.23
CA SER A 33 10.10 12.59 -1.27
C SER A 33 8.85 13.39 -0.93
N ARG A 34 8.84 14.68 -1.29
CA ARG A 34 7.64 15.51 -1.25
C ARG A 34 6.91 15.47 -2.57
N PHE A 35 5.62 15.64 -2.55
CA PHE A 35 4.79 15.70 -3.76
C PHE A 35 3.76 16.84 -3.65
N ARG A 36 3.23 17.23 -4.80
CA ARG A 36 2.16 18.21 -4.91
C ARG A 36 0.88 17.56 -5.40
N ARG A 37 -0.24 18.20 -5.12
CA ARG A 37 -1.54 17.83 -5.68
C ARG A 37 -1.47 17.68 -7.20
N GLY A 38 -2.07 16.62 -7.73
CA GLY A 38 -2.08 16.31 -9.16
C GLY A 38 -0.82 15.60 -9.67
N GLN A 39 0.20 15.39 -8.83
CA GLN A 39 1.38 14.62 -9.17
C GLN A 39 1.09 13.12 -9.10
N PHE A 40 1.71 12.34 -9.96
CA PHE A 40 1.66 10.88 -9.89
C PHE A 40 2.86 10.37 -9.08
N LEU A 41 2.59 9.51 -8.09
CA LEU A 41 3.60 8.75 -7.35
C LEU A 41 3.99 7.47 -8.11
N LEU A 42 3.06 6.95 -8.91
CA LEU A 42 3.22 5.79 -9.78
C LEU A 42 2.30 5.96 -10.99
N ARG A 43 2.77 5.59 -12.18
CA ARG A 43 1.94 5.57 -13.39
C ARG A 43 1.68 4.14 -13.84
N ALA A 44 0.51 3.91 -14.40
CA ALA A 44 0.24 2.68 -15.12
C ALA A 44 1.26 2.50 -16.26
N GLY A 45 1.81 1.30 -16.39
CA GLY A 45 2.90 1.01 -17.34
C GLY A 45 4.31 1.10 -16.74
N ASP A 46 4.49 1.72 -15.57
CA ASP A 46 5.80 1.78 -14.91
C ASP A 46 6.17 0.42 -14.29
N ARG A 47 7.45 0.04 -14.41
CA ARG A 47 8.00 -1.11 -13.68
C ARG A 47 8.28 -0.70 -12.24
N VAL A 48 7.67 -1.41 -11.29
CA VAL A 48 7.72 -1.05 -9.88
C VAL A 48 8.92 -1.70 -9.19
N ALA A 49 9.83 -0.87 -8.66
CA ALA A 49 10.99 -1.30 -7.89
C ALA A 49 10.87 -1.03 -6.38
N PHE A 50 10.01 -0.08 -6.00
CA PHE A 50 9.82 0.38 -4.62
C PHE A 50 8.34 0.40 -4.25
N ALA A 51 8.02 0.03 -3.01
CA ALA A 51 6.73 0.34 -2.42
C ALA A 51 6.76 1.73 -1.79
N GLY A 52 5.60 2.39 -1.67
CA GLY A 52 5.47 3.69 -1.02
C GLY A 52 4.65 3.59 0.25
N ILE A 53 5.04 4.34 1.29
CA ILE A 53 4.22 4.63 2.48
C ILE A 53 3.92 6.11 2.46
N LEU A 54 2.64 6.48 2.49
CA LEU A 54 2.26 7.87 2.58
C LEU A 54 2.56 8.39 4.00
N LEU A 55 3.38 9.44 4.12
CA LEU A 55 3.69 10.06 5.41
C LEU A 55 2.74 11.20 5.73
N SER A 56 2.28 11.92 4.70
CA SER A 56 1.29 12.99 4.82
C SER A 56 0.59 13.20 3.49
N GLY A 57 -0.60 13.82 3.54
CA GLY A 57 -1.43 14.06 2.37
C GLY A 57 -2.33 12.88 2.03
N GLU A 58 -2.94 12.93 0.85
CA GLU A 58 -3.88 11.93 0.35
C GLU A 58 -3.59 11.61 -1.11
N ALA A 59 -3.75 10.34 -1.49
CA ALA A 59 -3.63 9.88 -2.86
C ALA A 59 -4.74 8.88 -3.22
N GLU A 60 -4.93 8.66 -4.50
CA GLU A 60 -5.91 7.71 -5.03
C GLU A 60 -5.22 6.72 -5.96
N VAL A 61 -5.56 5.44 -5.82
CA VAL A 61 -5.20 4.39 -6.77
C VAL A 61 -6.26 4.36 -7.85
N LEU A 62 -5.86 4.64 -9.09
CA LEU A 62 -6.72 4.76 -10.24
C LEU A 62 -6.36 3.72 -11.30
N GLN A 63 -7.37 3.15 -11.92
CA GLN A 63 -7.24 2.36 -13.14
C GLN A 63 -7.94 3.10 -14.27
N GLU A 64 -7.23 3.29 -15.37
CA GLU A 64 -7.79 3.88 -16.59
C GLU A 64 -8.16 2.75 -17.56
N ASP A 65 -9.37 2.80 -18.09
CA ASP A 65 -9.82 1.86 -19.10
C ASP A 65 -9.39 2.29 -20.52
N PHE A 66 -9.67 1.46 -21.51
CA PHE A 66 -9.33 1.72 -22.91
C PHE A 66 -9.97 3.01 -23.46
N TRP A 67 -11.09 3.46 -22.90
CA TRP A 67 -11.81 4.68 -23.31
C TRP A 67 -11.38 5.92 -22.52
N GLY A 68 -10.41 5.79 -21.60
CA GLY A 68 -9.93 6.90 -20.77
C GLY A 68 -10.77 7.17 -19.52
N ASN A 69 -11.74 6.30 -19.19
CA ASN A 69 -12.48 6.45 -17.94
C ASN A 69 -11.59 6.03 -16.76
N ARG A 70 -11.62 6.82 -15.70
CA ARG A 70 -10.82 6.58 -14.48
C ARG A 70 -11.69 5.93 -13.40
N ASN A 71 -11.35 4.72 -13.03
CA ASN A 71 -11.99 3.99 -11.95
C ASN A 71 -11.15 4.12 -10.68
N LEU A 72 -11.76 4.63 -9.60
CA LEU A 72 -11.15 4.68 -8.28
C LEU A 72 -11.15 3.28 -7.68
N LEU A 73 -9.96 2.73 -7.43
CA LEU A 73 -9.81 1.40 -6.81
C LEU A 73 -9.64 1.49 -5.30
N ALA A 74 -8.88 2.48 -4.81
CA ALA A 74 -8.63 2.69 -3.39
C ALA A 74 -8.20 4.13 -3.10
N ALA A 75 -8.48 4.61 -1.90
CA ALA A 75 -7.84 5.79 -1.31
C ALA A 75 -6.59 5.36 -0.54
N VAL A 76 -5.60 6.24 -0.46
CA VAL A 76 -4.34 6.06 0.26
C VAL A 76 -4.14 7.27 1.17
N GLY A 77 -4.09 7.02 2.47
CA GLY A 77 -3.86 8.02 3.50
C GLY A 77 -2.52 7.85 4.22
N PRO A 78 -2.21 8.71 5.19
CA PRO A 78 -0.99 8.59 6.01
C PRO A 78 -0.91 7.23 6.71
N GLY A 79 0.26 6.60 6.67
CA GLY A 79 0.50 5.24 7.18
C GLY A 79 0.16 4.11 6.21
N ASP A 80 -0.55 4.39 5.12
CA ASP A 80 -0.90 3.36 4.14
C ASP A 80 0.28 2.99 3.25
N LEU A 81 0.44 1.68 3.05
CA LEU A 81 1.39 1.08 2.12
C LEU A 81 0.73 0.85 0.77
N PHE A 82 1.38 1.27 -0.32
CA PHE A 82 0.92 1.08 -1.68
C PHE A 82 2.01 0.54 -2.61
N ALA A 83 1.61 -0.07 -3.72
CA ALA A 83 2.47 -0.66 -4.76
C ALA A 83 3.37 -1.82 -4.28
N GLU A 84 3.22 -2.32 -3.06
CA GLU A 84 4.03 -3.37 -2.45
C GLU A 84 3.95 -4.69 -3.22
N ALA A 85 2.76 -5.07 -3.70
CA ALA A 85 2.57 -6.31 -4.45
C ALA A 85 3.37 -6.27 -5.77
N PHE A 86 3.31 -5.16 -6.49
CA PHE A 86 4.05 -4.97 -7.74
C PHE A 86 5.55 -4.86 -7.49
N ALA A 87 5.96 -4.20 -6.40
CA ALA A 87 7.37 -4.09 -6.01
C ALA A 87 7.97 -5.45 -5.64
N CYS A 88 7.25 -6.29 -4.88
CA CYS A 88 7.66 -7.65 -4.55
C CYS A 88 7.80 -8.53 -5.81
N ALA A 89 6.85 -8.43 -6.73
CA ALA A 89 6.84 -9.19 -7.98
C ALA A 89 7.76 -8.60 -9.07
N HIS A 90 8.32 -7.39 -8.85
CA HIS A 90 9.06 -6.63 -9.86
C HIS A 90 8.26 -6.48 -11.17
N ALA A 91 6.96 -6.29 -11.02
CA ALA A 91 5.99 -6.25 -12.11
C ALA A 91 5.75 -4.83 -12.63
N VAL A 92 5.13 -4.76 -13.79
CA VAL A 92 4.58 -3.52 -14.35
C VAL A 92 3.27 -3.23 -13.65
N SER A 93 3.06 -1.96 -13.22
CA SER A 93 1.82 -1.55 -12.58
C SER A 93 0.70 -1.37 -13.61
N PRO A 94 -0.47 -1.98 -13.42
CA PRO A 94 -1.65 -1.70 -14.24
C PRO A 94 -2.42 -0.48 -13.74
N VAL A 95 -1.99 0.16 -12.65
CA VAL A 95 -2.69 1.25 -11.98
C VAL A 95 -1.77 2.44 -11.78
N SER A 96 -2.37 3.62 -11.64
CA SER A 96 -1.68 4.86 -11.26
C SER A 96 -2.01 5.26 -9.84
N VAL A 97 -1.08 5.95 -9.16
CA VAL A 97 -1.30 6.57 -7.85
C VAL A 97 -1.19 8.07 -8.02
N LEU A 98 -2.31 8.78 -7.87
CA LEU A 98 -2.46 10.22 -8.08
C LEU A 98 -2.64 10.95 -6.75
N CYS A 99 -1.83 11.97 -6.48
CA CYS A 99 -1.93 12.81 -5.29
C CYS A 99 -3.14 13.74 -5.34
N LYS A 100 -3.95 13.73 -4.28
CA LYS A 100 -5.14 14.60 -4.12
C LYS A 100 -4.80 15.90 -3.40
N THR A 101 -3.79 15.86 -2.54
CA THR A 101 -3.27 17.00 -1.78
C THR A 101 -1.76 17.07 -1.92
N ASP A 102 -1.14 18.10 -1.39
CA ASP A 102 0.31 18.14 -1.16
C ASP A 102 0.67 17.21 0.01
N GLY A 103 1.87 16.65 0.00
CA GLY A 103 2.29 15.74 1.05
C GLY A 103 3.70 15.19 0.86
N SER A 104 3.96 14.07 1.57
CA SER A 104 5.24 13.37 1.52
C SER A 104 5.05 11.85 1.54
N VAL A 105 5.98 11.15 0.92
CA VAL A 105 5.98 9.70 0.75
C VAL A 105 7.36 9.15 1.09
N LEU A 106 7.41 7.98 1.72
CA LEU A 106 8.60 7.18 1.94
C LEU A 106 8.59 6.00 0.96
N TYR A 107 9.57 5.93 0.07
CA TYR A 107 9.78 4.80 -0.81
C TYR A 107 10.72 3.79 -0.16
N LEU A 108 10.40 2.50 -0.27
CA LEU A 108 11.12 1.39 0.34
C LEU A 108 11.37 0.28 -0.67
N ASN A 109 12.58 -0.27 -0.68
CA ASN A 109 12.85 -1.52 -1.38
C ASN A 109 12.36 -2.71 -0.54
N VAL A 110 11.09 -3.09 -0.71
CA VAL A 110 10.49 -4.19 0.06
C VAL A 110 11.14 -5.55 -0.22
N ARG A 111 11.83 -5.73 -1.35
CA ARG A 111 12.56 -6.97 -1.64
C ARG A 111 13.76 -7.16 -0.73
N ALA A 112 14.35 -6.06 -0.24
CA ALA A 112 15.43 -6.10 0.72
C ALA A 112 15.03 -6.77 2.05
N VAL A 113 13.72 -6.83 2.35
CA VAL A 113 13.17 -7.55 3.52
C VAL A 113 13.54 -9.04 3.50
N PHE A 114 13.62 -9.64 2.31
CA PHE A 114 13.95 -11.06 2.12
C PHE A 114 15.44 -11.32 1.87
N SER A 115 16.25 -10.27 1.81
CA SER A 115 17.68 -10.41 1.59
C SER A 115 18.40 -10.75 2.89
N PRO A 116 19.47 -11.57 2.87
CA PRO A 116 20.31 -11.79 4.04
C PRO A 116 20.83 -10.45 4.56
N CYS A 117 20.59 -10.16 5.82
CA CYS A 117 21.15 -9.00 6.48
C CYS A 117 22.46 -9.41 7.16
N GLU A 118 23.56 -8.72 6.87
CA GLU A 118 24.88 -8.97 7.51
C GLU A 118 24.80 -8.87 9.05
N LYS A 119 23.83 -8.10 9.57
CA LYS A 119 23.62 -7.91 11.01
C LYS A 119 22.66 -8.94 11.63
N ALA A 120 22.16 -9.93 10.85
CA ALA A 120 21.19 -10.96 11.31
C ALA A 120 20.04 -10.39 12.16
N CYS A 121 19.48 -9.25 11.75
CA CYS A 121 18.51 -8.49 12.55
C CYS A 121 17.21 -9.28 12.77
N ALA A 122 16.79 -9.48 14.01
CA ALA A 122 15.49 -10.05 14.35
C ALA A 122 14.32 -9.26 13.73
N GLN A 123 14.51 -7.97 13.49
CA GLN A 123 13.56 -7.06 12.88
C GLN A 123 13.18 -7.45 11.43
N HIS A 124 14.13 -7.99 10.64
CA HIS A 124 13.84 -8.44 9.27
C HIS A 124 12.82 -9.58 9.24
N LYS A 125 12.88 -10.49 10.22
CA LYS A 125 11.89 -11.56 10.35
C LYS A 125 10.49 -10.98 10.64
N ALA A 126 10.39 -10.05 11.57
CA ALA A 126 9.12 -9.39 11.89
C ALA A 126 8.57 -8.64 10.68
N LEU A 127 9.43 -7.91 9.95
CA LEU A 127 9.04 -7.16 8.75
C LEU A 127 8.56 -8.09 7.64
N SER A 128 9.23 -9.23 7.41
CA SER A 128 8.81 -10.24 6.43
C SER A 128 7.42 -10.80 6.78
N GLN A 129 7.19 -11.12 8.05
CA GLN A 129 5.89 -11.61 8.51
C GLN A 129 4.79 -10.55 8.33
N ASN A 130 5.08 -9.29 8.66
CA ASN A 130 4.14 -8.19 8.47
C ASN A 130 3.83 -7.96 6.98
N LEU A 131 4.84 -8.01 6.12
CA LEU A 131 4.64 -7.86 4.67
C LEU A 131 3.74 -8.98 4.10
N ILE A 132 3.97 -10.24 4.52
CA ILE A 132 3.13 -11.37 4.13
C ILE A 132 1.69 -11.15 4.62
N ARG A 133 1.50 -10.67 5.87
CA ARG A 133 0.18 -10.36 6.42
C ARG A 133 -0.52 -9.29 5.60
N VAL A 134 0.16 -8.17 5.30
CA VAL A 134 -0.40 -7.08 4.48
C VAL A 134 -0.85 -7.59 3.11
N LEU A 135 -0.02 -8.39 2.44
CA LEU A 135 -0.36 -8.97 1.14
C LEU A 135 -1.55 -9.92 1.22
N ALA A 136 -1.60 -10.76 2.28
CA ALA A 136 -2.71 -11.67 2.51
C ALA A 136 -4.02 -10.92 2.79
N GLU A 137 -4.00 -9.90 3.64
CA GLU A 137 -5.17 -9.07 3.96
C GLU A 137 -5.70 -8.35 2.73
N LYS A 138 -4.82 -7.75 1.91
CA LYS A 138 -5.21 -7.11 0.65
C LYS A 138 -5.78 -8.12 -0.35
N ASN A 139 -5.22 -9.33 -0.42
CA ASN A 139 -5.76 -10.39 -1.27
C ASN A 139 -7.16 -10.80 -0.82
N MET A 140 -7.40 -10.95 0.49
CA MET A 140 -8.73 -11.25 1.04
C MET A 140 -9.74 -10.15 0.70
N GLN A 141 -9.35 -8.88 0.83
CA GLN A 141 -10.20 -7.74 0.47
C GLN A 141 -10.52 -7.73 -1.03
N LEU A 142 -9.56 -8.06 -1.90
CA LEU A 142 -9.79 -8.16 -3.33
C LEU A 142 -10.75 -9.30 -3.68
N ASN A 143 -10.60 -10.47 -3.04
CA ASN A 143 -11.51 -11.60 -3.22
C ASN A 143 -12.94 -11.26 -2.78
N GLU A 144 -13.10 -10.55 -1.66
CA GLU A 144 -14.40 -10.08 -1.21
C GLU A 144 -15.04 -9.09 -2.20
N LYS A 145 -14.27 -8.11 -2.70
CA LYS A 145 -14.73 -7.18 -3.75
C LYS A 145 -15.13 -7.94 -5.02
N ALA A 146 -14.34 -8.92 -5.44
CA ALA A 146 -14.68 -9.77 -6.59
C ALA A 146 -15.99 -10.52 -6.35
N GLY A 147 -16.22 -11.02 -5.13
CA GLY A 147 -17.47 -11.67 -4.74
C GLY A 147 -18.69 -10.75 -4.86
N PHE A 148 -18.58 -9.47 -4.49
CA PHE A 148 -19.68 -8.50 -4.68
C PHE A 148 -19.92 -8.22 -6.16
N LEU A 149 -18.85 -8.03 -6.93
CA LEU A 149 -18.95 -7.68 -8.36
C LEU A 149 -19.46 -8.84 -9.21
N SER A 150 -19.30 -10.08 -8.77
CA SER A 150 -19.76 -11.29 -9.47
C SER A 150 -21.28 -11.51 -9.38
N GLN A 151 -21.99 -10.78 -8.52
CA GLN A 151 -23.45 -10.86 -8.44
C GLN A 151 -24.10 -10.41 -9.74
N ARG A 152 -25.23 -11.02 -10.11
CA ARG A 152 -25.86 -10.82 -11.43
C ARG A 152 -26.47 -9.43 -11.59
N THR A 153 -27.13 -8.93 -10.56
CA THR A 153 -27.87 -7.65 -10.62
C THR A 153 -27.23 -6.59 -9.72
N THR A 154 -27.41 -5.32 -10.07
CA THR A 154 -26.96 -4.18 -9.24
C THR A 154 -27.53 -4.23 -7.82
N ARG A 155 -28.79 -4.67 -7.69
CA ARG A 155 -29.45 -4.83 -6.38
C ARG A 155 -28.71 -5.88 -5.52
N GLU A 156 -28.40 -7.04 -6.10
CA GLU A 156 -27.64 -8.11 -5.39
C GLU A 156 -26.23 -7.65 -5.02
N LYS A 157 -25.54 -6.94 -5.91
CA LYS A 157 -24.22 -6.34 -5.63
C LYS A 157 -24.28 -5.42 -4.42
N LEU A 158 -25.28 -4.51 -4.40
CA LEU A 158 -25.46 -3.56 -3.31
C LEU A 158 -25.82 -4.27 -1.99
N LEU A 159 -26.74 -5.24 -2.02
CA LEU A 159 -27.12 -5.99 -0.83
C LEU A 159 -25.96 -6.80 -0.27
N ALA A 160 -25.17 -7.46 -1.11
CA ALA A 160 -23.98 -8.20 -0.70
C ALA A 160 -22.93 -7.28 -0.04
N TYR A 161 -22.69 -6.12 -0.63
CA TYR A 161 -21.78 -5.10 -0.07
C TYR A 161 -22.28 -4.59 1.30
N LEU A 162 -23.54 -4.15 1.39
CA LEU A 162 -24.11 -3.62 2.63
C LEU A 162 -24.14 -4.67 3.75
N SER A 163 -24.47 -5.94 3.41
CA SER A 163 -24.44 -7.05 4.37
C SER A 163 -23.02 -7.32 4.91
N ALA A 164 -22.01 -7.18 4.06
CA ALA A 164 -20.62 -7.33 4.51
C ALA A 164 -20.18 -6.16 5.40
N GLN A 165 -20.57 -4.93 5.07
CA GLN A 165 -20.27 -3.76 5.90
C GLN A 165 -20.97 -3.85 7.27
N ALA A 166 -22.21 -4.29 7.32
CA ALA A 166 -22.94 -4.48 8.59
C ALA A 166 -22.24 -5.48 9.50
N ARG A 167 -21.73 -6.60 8.95
CA ARG A 167 -20.95 -7.60 9.74
C ARG A 167 -19.61 -7.08 10.26
N ARG A 168 -19.02 -6.07 9.64
CA ARG A 168 -17.76 -5.45 10.10
C ARG A 168 -17.98 -4.39 11.18
N ALA A 169 -19.18 -3.80 11.20
CA ALA A 169 -19.53 -2.72 12.14
C ALA A 169 -20.09 -3.24 13.47
N GLY A 170 -20.51 -4.51 13.55
CA GLY A 170 -21.01 -5.16 14.76
C GLY A 170 -20.02 -6.10 15.38
#